data_24babca025d0a733fe2d6289af691037
#
_entry.id   24babca025d0a733fe2d6289af691037
#
_cell.length_a   1.000
_cell.length_b   1.000
_cell.length_c   1.000
_cell.angle_alpha   90.00
_cell.angle_beta   90.00
_cell.angle_gamma   90.00
#
_symmetry.space_group_name_H-M   'P 1'
#
loop_
_entity.id
_entity.type
_entity.pdbx_description
1 polymer ?
#
loop_
_entity_poly.entity_id
_entity_poly.type
_entity_poly.pdbx_seq_one_letter_code
_entity_poly.pdbx_strand_id
1 'polypeptide(L)'
;MKNLHLIILLIMGVLLFSGCETLTTESQLLEAPWVLKYDSSRVGLREGWFDNDYDRSMWESTEVPGVWADGEYDGFAWYSTQIQARNIPAGYNLALVFDSIDDNAVVWLDGRLFGKQMGYNIKFYFDIGDKLTDGKVHQLVLRIEDIAGPGGIPGAVYLEPYLDEIDLLRSEASKHNAPEAPEWSRDANIYEIFVRSHSDDRSFKAVTADLDRIQALGIDLVWLMPIHPIGEKNHKFAVGSPYAVQNYYEVNPRFGTMDEFKALVDSVHARGMHIILDMVLNHTAWDNPLIEEHPEWYMKNEAGEMVPPNVDWWDTVDLDYSKPELRKWMIEMLGWWLQETGVDGFRFDVAELVPYEFWAEAKTYCQDINSEVFFLAEGARPELHLSGHDMTYSWNIWGGITQLAQGNADPSEIKKSYEMEQFQYPQGAMRMRFTENHDKTRSHILIPDENLNLTAWAFVALMKGNPLIHAGQEIGADSQIDIHLDDKIDWDTGDRELEKSMAEVLKLRKIWIKPDDTFEIIIADNQRLIMAYKHG
;
A
#
# COMPACT_ATOMS: atom_id res chain seq x y z
N MET A 1 79.37 36.08 18.53
CA MET A 1 80.04 35.30 17.56
C MET A 1 80.26 33.90 18.07
N LYS A 2 79.35 33.06 18.05
CA LYS A 2 79.49 31.61 18.13
C LYS A 2 78.11 31.02 17.75
N ASN A 3 78.05 30.43 16.59
CA ASN A 3 76.86 29.72 16.08
C ASN A 3 76.60 28.48 16.90
N LEU A 4 75.43 28.36 17.42
CA LEU A 4 74.95 27.15 18.09
C LEU A 4 73.94 26.45 17.13
N HIS A 5 74.36 25.36 16.52
CA HIS A 5 73.51 24.50 15.73
C HIS A 5 72.70 23.65 16.65
N LEU A 6 71.36 23.80 16.62
CA LEU A 6 70.40 22.97 17.28
C LEU A 6 70.02 21.80 16.36
N ILE A 7 70.46 20.60 16.72
CA ILE A 7 70.06 19.35 16.07
C ILE A 7 68.73 18.93 16.70
N ILE A 8 67.65 19.03 15.91
CA ILE A 8 66.36 18.46 16.29
C ILE A 8 66.34 16.99 15.83
N LEU A 9 66.39 16.08 16.78
CA LEU A 9 66.13 14.66 16.55
C LEU A 9 64.62 14.46 16.41
N LEU A 10 64.16 14.13 15.20
CA LEU A 10 62.79 13.71 14.94
C LEU A 10 62.65 12.22 15.32
N ILE A 11 62.10 11.93 16.50
CA ILE A 11 61.72 10.59 16.87
C ILE A 11 60.35 10.31 16.20
N MET A 12 60.39 9.57 15.12
CA MET A 12 59.18 9.01 14.49
C MET A 12 58.66 7.88 15.38
N GLY A 13 57.78 8.22 16.30
CA GLY A 13 56.97 7.24 17.04
C GLY A 13 55.96 6.62 16.09
N VAL A 14 56.17 5.40 15.68
CA VAL A 14 55.14 4.59 15.06
C VAL A 14 54.13 4.27 16.17
N LEU A 15 53.05 5.05 16.25
CA LEU A 15 51.86 4.70 16.98
C LEU A 15 51.17 3.55 16.22
N LEU A 16 51.41 2.33 16.67
CA LEU A 16 50.54 1.21 16.36
C LEU A 16 49.19 1.53 17.01
N PHE A 17 48.29 2.11 16.22
CA PHE A 17 46.87 2.06 16.55
C PHE A 17 46.45 0.59 16.44
N SER A 18 46.48 -0.15 17.54
CA SER A 18 45.64 -1.27 17.72
C SER A 18 44.22 -0.70 17.75
N GLY A 19 43.51 -0.85 16.63
CA GLY A 19 42.13 -0.46 16.54
C GLY A 19 41.35 -1.24 17.60
N CYS A 20 41.04 -0.57 18.71
CA CYS A 20 39.96 -1.01 19.55
C CYS A 20 38.69 -0.78 18.71
N GLU A 21 38.20 -1.83 18.07
CA GLU A 21 36.92 -1.77 17.40
C GLU A 21 35.90 -1.40 18.46
N THR A 22 35.37 -0.18 18.37
CA THR A 22 34.32 0.29 19.27
C THR A 22 33.08 -0.56 19.04
N LEU A 23 32.61 -1.21 20.10
CA LEU A 23 31.30 -1.86 20.11
C LEU A 23 30.23 -0.81 19.79
N THR A 24 29.37 -1.08 18.80
CA THR A 24 28.33 -0.15 18.40
C THR A 24 26.96 -0.80 18.50
N THR A 25 25.98 -0.01 18.93
CA THR A 25 24.55 -0.33 18.88
C THR A 25 23.86 0.40 17.72
N GLU A 26 24.64 1.13 16.91
CA GLU A 26 24.10 1.85 15.76
C GLU A 26 23.83 0.89 14.59
N SER A 27 22.73 1.13 13.90
CA SER A 27 22.37 0.45 12.66
C SER A 27 23.48 0.59 11.63
N GLN A 28 23.77 -0.48 10.90
CA GLN A 28 24.75 -0.49 9.82
C GLN A 28 24.01 -0.58 8.48
N LEU A 29 23.91 0.54 7.76
CA LEU A 29 23.39 0.56 6.40
C LEU A 29 24.27 -0.30 5.49
N LEU A 30 23.67 -1.15 4.67
CA LEU A 30 24.37 -1.98 3.70
C LEU A 30 24.60 -1.18 2.40
N GLU A 31 25.62 -0.30 2.43
CA GLU A 31 26.09 0.48 1.28
C GLU A 31 26.99 -0.33 0.33
N ALA A 32 27.17 -1.62 0.58
CA ALA A 32 28.02 -2.47 -0.23
C ALA A 32 27.49 -2.56 -1.67
N PRO A 33 28.36 -2.77 -2.69
CA PRO A 33 27.91 -2.87 -4.06
C PRO A 33 26.94 -4.04 -4.21
N TRP A 34 25.77 -3.76 -4.73
CA TRP A 34 24.76 -4.73 -5.07
C TRP A 34 24.86 -5.10 -6.54
N VAL A 35 24.56 -6.35 -6.85
CA VAL A 35 24.42 -6.83 -8.22
C VAL A 35 23.07 -7.48 -8.42
N LEU A 36 22.52 -7.35 -9.63
CA LEU A 36 21.17 -7.75 -10.02
C LEU A 36 21.21 -8.65 -11.25
N LYS A 37 20.31 -9.63 -11.32
CA LYS A 37 20.03 -10.42 -12.51
C LYS A 37 18.56 -10.78 -12.60
N TYR A 38 17.92 -10.43 -13.71
CA TYR A 38 16.54 -10.81 -14.00
C TYR A 38 16.44 -12.31 -14.32
N ASP A 39 15.35 -12.94 -13.88
CA ASP A 39 15.08 -14.37 -14.06
C ASP A 39 13.79 -14.60 -14.88
N SER A 40 13.71 -14.01 -16.06
CA SER A 40 12.56 -14.12 -16.96
C SER A 40 12.22 -15.57 -17.35
N SER A 41 13.23 -16.47 -17.30
CA SER A 41 13.06 -17.89 -17.59
C SER A 41 12.74 -18.74 -16.36
N ARG A 42 12.71 -18.14 -15.15
CA ARG A 42 12.46 -18.81 -13.87
C ARG A 42 13.40 -19.99 -13.60
N VAL A 43 14.67 -19.83 -13.92
CA VAL A 43 15.70 -20.89 -13.82
C VAL A 43 16.59 -20.76 -12.59
N GLY A 44 16.64 -19.60 -11.94
CA GLY A 44 17.63 -19.28 -10.91
C GLY A 44 17.65 -20.27 -9.73
N LEU A 45 16.49 -20.76 -9.28
CA LEU A 45 16.42 -21.80 -8.25
C LEU A 45 17.03 -23.12 -8.72
N ARG A 46 16.74 -23.54 -9.96
CA ARG A 46 17.24 -24.81 -10.52
C ARG A 46 18.74 -24.75 -10.79
N GLU A 47 19.23 -23.57 -11.17
CA GLU A 47 20.64 -23.34 -11.50
C GLU A 47 21.48 -22.95 -10.28
N GLY A 48 20.88 -22.91 -9.09
CA GLY A 48 21.57 -22.61 -7.84
C GLY A 48 22.15 -21.20 -7.76
N TRP A 49 21.42 -20.18 -8.27
CA TRP A 49 21.91 -18.80 -8.24
C TRP A 49 22.11 -18.26 -6.81
N PHE A 50 21.59 -18.95 -5.82
CA PHE A 50 21.79 -18.65 -4.40
C PHE A 50 23.05 -19.29 -3.80
N ASP A 51 23.69 -20.26 -4.47
CA ASP A 51 24.87 -20.97 -3.93
C ASP A 51 26.08 -20.04 -3.81
N ASN A 52 26.90 -20.23 -2.78
CA ASN A 52 28.10 -19.43 -2.57
C ASN A 52 29.12 -19.54 -3.71
N ASP A 53 29.22 -20.68 -4.32
CA ASP A 53 30.15 -20.95 -5.41
C ASP A 53 29.64 -20.50 -6.78
N TYR A 54 28.42 -19.94 -6.84
CA TYR A 54 27.86 -19.44 -8.09
C TYR A 54 28.59 -18.16 -8.54
N ASP A 55 29.04 -18.13 -9.79
CA ASP A 55 29.71 -16.96 -10.39
C ASP A 55 28.70 -15.85 -10.73
N ARG A 56 28.77 -14.75 -10.02
CA ARG A 56 27.92 -13.55 -10.20
C ARG A 56 28.65 -12.41 -10.91
N SER A 57 29.83 -12.66 -11.46
CA SER A 57 30.64 -11.61 -12.11
C SER A 57 29.97 -10.95 -13.32
N MET A 58 28.98 -11.63 -13.90
CA MET A 58 28.19 -11.13 -15.04
C MET A 58 26.85 -10.50 -14.63
N TRP A 59 26.57 -10.37 -13.33
CA TRP A 59 25.38 -9.69 -12.87
C TRP A 59 25.57 -8.17 -12.98
N GLU A 60 24.50 -7.44 -13.24
CA GLU A 60 24.53 -5.98 -13.42
C GLU A 60 24.69 -5.29 -12.07
N SER A 61 25.44 -4.19 -12.03
CA SER A 61 25.54 -3.36 -10.84
C SER A 61 24.22 -2.62 -10.64
N THR A 62 23.70 -2.58 -9.41
CA THR A 62 22.47 -1.88 -9.06
C THR A 62 22.64 -1.13 -7.74
N GLU A 63 21.80 -0.13 -7.52
CA GLU A 63 21.71 0.60 -6.26
C GLU A 63 20.60 0.02 -5.38
N VAL A 64 20.82 0.03 -4.06
CA VAL A 64 19.84 -0.29 -3.04
C VAL A 64 19.99 0.77 -1.93
N PRO A 65 18.93 1.53 -1.60
CA PRO A 65 17.55 1.45 -2.11
C PRO A 65 17.42 1.76 -3.61
N GLY A 66 16.50 1.07 -4.27
CA GLY A 66 16.22 1.26 -5.69
C GLY A 66 15.17 0.31 -6.23
N VAL A 67 14.53 0.74 -7.30
CA VAL A 67 13.61 -0.10 -8.08
C VAL A 67 14.28 -0.46 -9.40
N TRP A 68 13.88 -1.56 -10.03
CA TRP A 68 14.41 -1.84 -11.36
C TRP A 68 13.87 -0.86 -12.38
N ALA A 69 14.78 -0.34 -13.18
CA ALA A 69 14.67 0.96 -13.83
C ALA A 69 13.52 1.12 -14.82
N ASP A 70 12.96 0.04 -15.34
CA ASP A 70 12.10 0.18 -16.51
C ASP A 70 10.61 -0.06 -16.24
N GLY A 71 10.19 -0.43 -15.01
CA GLY A 71 8.79 -0.71 -14.69
C GLY A 71 8.10 -1.70 -15.65
N GLU A 72 8.89 -2.32 -16.53
CA GLU A 72 8.43 -3.16 -17.63
C GLU A 72 8.52 -4.67 -17.31
N TYR A 73 8.99 -5.01 -16.11
CA TYR A 73 9.30 -6.38 -15.80
C TYR A 73 8.57 -6.88 -14.56
N ASP A 74 7.49 -7.60 -14.76
CA ASP A 74 6.87 -8.43 -13.74
C ASP A 74 7.54 -9.80 -13.69
N GLY A 75 7.90 -10.28 -12.52
CA GLY A 75 8.52 -11.59 -12.37
C GLY A 75 9.60 -11.65 -11.29
N PHE A 76 10.65 -12.43 -11.55
CA PHE A 76 11.70 -12.66 -10.57
C PHE A 76 12.99 -11.94 -10.93
N ALA A 77 13.57 -11.22 -9.97
CA ALA A 77 14.92 -10.71 -10.04
C ALA A 77 15.74 -11.18 -8.83
N TRP A 78 17.02 -11.39 -9.05
CA TRP A 78 17.96 -11.86 -8.04
C TRP A 78 18.96 -10.78 -7.72
N TYR A 79 19.02 -10.42 -6.44
CA TYR A 79 20.01 -9.49 -5.90
C TYR A 79 21.08 -10.22 -5.14
N SER A 80 22.29 -9.68 -5.13
CA SER A 80 23.37 -10.23 -4.32
C SER A 80 24.30 -9.14 -3.84
N THR A 81 24.75 -9.28 -2.58
CA THR A 81 25.78 -8.45 -1.98
C THR A 81 26.58 -9.21 -0.94
N GLN A 82 27.70 -8.65 -0.52
CA GLN A 82 28.50 -9.16 0.58
C GLN A 82 28.23 -8.35 1.84
N ILE A 83 28.03 -9.01 2.96
CA ILE A 83 27.80 -8.38 4.26
C ILE A 83 28.84 -8.84 5.27
N GLN A 84 29.25 -7.90 6.12
CA GLN A 84 30.12 -8.18 7.25
C GLN A 84 29.60 -7.44 8.47
N ALA A 85 29.19 -8.18 9.49
CA ALA A 85 28.76 -7.55 10.71
C ALA A 85 29.94 -6.97 11.49
N ARG A 86 29.73 -5.83 12.11
CA ARG A 86 30.65 -5.21 13.07
C ARG A 86 30.47 -5.86 14.46
N ASN A 87 31.42 -5.61 15.32
CA ASN A 87 31.33 -6.04 16.71
C ASN A 87 30.11 -5.37 17.41
N ILE A 88 29.19 -6.20 17.90
CA ILE A 88 28.03 -5.76 18.67
C ILE A 88 28.26 -6.03 20.17
N PRO A 89 27.65 -5.23 21.06
CA PRO A 89 27.76 -5.43 22.50
C PRO A 89 27.20 -6.79 22.95
N ALA A 90 27.80 -7.35 23.99
CA ALA A 90 27.27 -8.58 24.59
C ALA A 90 25.83 -8.39 25.07
N GLY A 91 24.98 -9.37 24.76
CA GLY A 91 23.55 -9.35 25.12
C GLY A 91 22.65 -8.80 24.02
N TYR A 92 23.21 -8.17 22.97
CA TYR A 92 22.45 -7.81 21.78
C TYR A 92 22.37 -9.00 20.81
N ASN A 93 21.24 -9.09 20.13
CA ASN A 93 21.08 -9.90 18.93
C ASN A 93 21.28 -9.01 17.68
N LEU A 94 21.37 -9.61 16.51
CA LEU A 94 21.51 -8.91 15.24
C LEU A 94 20.40 -9.32 14.29
N ALA A 95 19.77 -8.34 13.67
CA ALA A 95 18.77 -8.55 12.63
C ALA A 95 19.25 -7.98 11.29
N LEU A 96 18.86 -8.62 10.19
CA LEU A 96 18.86 -8.05 8.85
C LEU A 96 17.50 -7.44 8.60
N VAL A 97 17.45 -6.13 8.46
CA VAL A 97 16.22 -5.34 8.38
C VAL A 97 16.07 -4.78 6.97
N PHE A 98 14.86 -4.80 6.47
CA PHE A 98 14.44 -4.19 5.20
C PHE A 98 13.33 -3.19 5.52
N ASP A 99 13.51 -1.93 5.15
CA ASP A 99 12.43 -0.94 5.32
C ASP A 99 11.27 -1.20 4.38
N SER A 100 11.56 -1.68 3.17
CA SER A 100 10.54 -2.19 2.25
C SER A 100 11.15 -3.03 1.13
N ILE A 101 10.37 -3.96 0.60
CA ILE A 101 10.62 -4.68 -0.66
C ILE A 101 9.32 -4.62 -1.47
N ASP A 102 9.44 -4.56 -2.76
CA ASP A 102 8.31 -4.64 -3.65
C ASP A 102 8.03 -6.09 -4.01
N ASP A 103 6.94 -6.50 -3.59
CA ASP A 103 6.08 -7.62 -3.27
C ASP A 103 6.74 -8.66 -2.38
N ASN A 104 7.35 -9.70 -2.94
CA ASN A 104 7.77 -10.87 -2.18
C ASN A 104 9.28 -11.08 -2.23
N ALA A 105 9.86 -11.50 -1.11
CA ALA A 105 11.27 -11.79 -1.02
C ALA A 105 11.55 -13.20 -0.49
N VAL A 106 12.55 -13.84 -1.07
CA VAL A 106 13.20 -15.03 -0.49
C VAL A 106 14.68 -14.72 -0.30
N VAL A 107 15.19 -14.99 0.88
CA VAL A 107 16.54 -14.58 1.31
C VAL A 107 17.40 -15.81 1.62
N TRP A 108 18.62 -15.83 1.09
CA TRP A 108 19.65 -16.81 1.40
C TRP A 108 20.85 -16.12 2.01
N LEU A 109 21.41 -16.76 3.03
CA LEU A 109 22.68 -16.39 3.64
C LEU A 109 23.64 -17.56 3.50
N ASP A 110 24.81 -17.33 2.89
CA ASP A 110 25.83 -18.37 2.64
C ASP A 110 25.28 -19.62 1.94
N GLY A 111 24.42 -19.40 0.92
CA GLY A 111 23.80 -20.47 0.14
C GLY A 111 22.69 -21.24 0.84
N ARG A 112 22.34 -20.90 2.07
CA ARG A 112 21.26 -21.53 2.83
C ARG A 112 20.03 -20.63 2.88
N LEU A 113 18.86 -21.22 2.66
CA LEU A 113 17.59 -20.50 2.81
C LEU A 113 17.52 -19.93 4.23
N PHE A 114 17.37 -18.62 4.29
CA PHE A 114 17.35 -17.88 5.55
C PHE A 114 15.92 -17.51 5.96
N GLY A 115 15.12 -17.01 5.01
CA GLY A 115 13.73 -16.68 5.26
C GLY A 115 12.99 -16.28 4.01
N LYS A 116 11.69 -16.01 4.21
CA LYS A 116 10.78 -15.49 3.19
C LYS A 116 9.94 -14.36 3.80
N GLN A 117 9.63 -13.38 3.02
CA GLN A 117 8.67 -12.33 3.34
C GLN A 117 7.69 -12.19 2.18
N MET A 118 6.43 -12.02 2.51
CA MET A 118 5.37 -11.75 1.54
C MET A 118 4.71 -10.42 1.90
N GLY A 119 4.35 -9.66 0.88
CA GLY A 119 3.61 -8.41 1.03
C GLY A 119 4.40 -7.19 0.57
N TYR A 120 3.64 -6.28 -0.02
CA TYR A 120 4.09 -5.06 -0.66
C TYR A 120 4.46 -4.00 0.37
N ASN A 121 5.64 -3.43 0.21
CA ASN A 121 6.08 -2.17 0.83
C ASN A 121 5.98 -2.09 2.36
N ILE A 122 6.26 -3.18 3.05
CA ILE A 122 6.25 -3.30 4.51
C ILE A 122 7.66 -3.49 5.06
N LYS A 123 7.93 -2.86 6.22
CA LYS A 123 9.16 -3.11 6.98
C LYS A 123 9.13 -4.53 7.57
N PHE A 124 10.22 -5.27 7.42
CA PHE A 124 10.39 -6.59 8.01
C PHE A 124 11.85 -6.87 8.35
N TYR A 125 12.07 -7.93 9.11
CA TYR A 125 13.41 -8.33 9.50
C TYR A 125 13.56 -9.85 9.56
N PHE A 126 14.82 -10.29 9.50
CA PHE A 126 15.20 -11.64 9.83
C PHE A 126 16.20 -11.61 10.99
N ASP A 127 15.91 -12.39 12.05
CA ASP A 127 16.87 -12.59 13.14
C ASP A 127 18.08 -13.39 12.62
N ILE A 128 19.22 -12.73 12.63
CA ILE A 128 20.50 -13.37 12.22
C ILE A 128 21.12 -14.09 13.43
N GLY A 129 20.81 -13.66 14.64
CA GLY A 129 21.40 -14.15 15.87
C GLY A 129 22.91 -13.96 15.89
N ASP A 130 23.64 -15.05 16.12
CA ASP A 130 25.11 -15.07 16.19
C ASP A 130 25.81 -15.38 14.85
N LYS A 131 25.04 -15.56 13.77
CA LYS A 131 25.59 -16.05 12.47
C LYS A 131 26.57 -15.07 11.81
N LEU A 132 26.49 -13.78 12.08
CA LEU A 132 27.37 -12.74 11.55
C LEU A 132 28.36 -12.18 12.58
N THR A 133 28.50 -12.79 13.74
CA THR A 133 29.40 -12.30 14.82
C THR A 133 30.84 -12.82 14.68
N ASP A 134 31.13 -13.63 13.67
CA ASP A 134 32.44 -14.22 13.43
C ASP A 134 33.44 -13.27 12.72
N GLY A 135 32.99 -12.05 12.37
CA GLY A 135 33.79 -11.03 11.68
C GLY A 135 34.14 -11.36 10.23
N LYS A 136 33.59 -12.43 9.67
CA LYS A 136 33.81 -12.79 8.27
C LYS A 136 32.88 -12.05 7.33
N VAL A 137 33.19 -12.13 6.05
CA VAL A 137 32.31 -11.68 4.98
C VAL A 137 31.38 -12.83 4.60
N HIS A 138 30.09 -12.55 4.57
CA HIS A 138 29.02 -13.48 4.24
C HIS A 138 28.35 -13.08 2.94
N GLN A 139 27.84 -14.06 2.18
CA GLN A 139 27.14 -13.81 0.94
C GLN A 139 25.64 -13.74 1.19
N LEU A 140 25.05 -12.56 0.96
CA LEU A 140 23.61 -12.34 0.96
C LEU A 140 23.09 -12.44 -0.47
N VAL A 141 22.04 -13.24 -0.67
CA VAL A 141 21.33 -13.38 -1.95
C VAL A 141 19.85 -13.27 -1.69
N LEU A 142 19.16 -12.46 -2.50
CA LEU A 142 17.72 -12.29 -2.48
C LEU A 142 17.13 -12.65 -3.83
N ARG A 143 15.96 -13.28 -3.83
CA ARG A 143 15.08 -13.35 -4.99
C ARG A 143 13.85 -12.52 -4.66
N ILE A 144 13.64 -11.47 -5.41
CA ILE A 144 12.45 -10.62 -5.35
C ILE A 144 11.48 -11.11 -6.42
N GLU A 145 10.21 -11.20 -6.08
CA GLU A 145 9.10 -11.42 -6.99
C GLU A 145 8.27 -10.15 -7.03
N ASP A 146 8.17 -9.56 -8.19
CA ASP A 146 7.29 -8.46 -8.50
C ASP A 146 6.07 -8.99 -9.25
N ILE A 147 4.89 -8.64 -8.79
CA ILE A 147 3.61 -9.09 -9.34
C ILE A 147 3.02 -8.03 -10.27
N ALA A 148 3.26 -6.76 -9.96
CA ALA A 148 2.84 -5.63 -10.78
C ALA A 148 3.52 -4.34 -10.32
N GLY A 149 3.90 -3.49 -11.26
CA GLY A 149 4.47 -2.18 -10.98
C GLY A 149 6.00 -2.12 -11.00
N PRO A 150 6.65 -1.21 -10.26
CA PRO A 150 8.09 -1.01 -10.31
C PRO A 150 8.83 -1.88 -9.28
N GLY A 151 8.97 -3.16 -9.49
CA GLY A 151 9.61 -4.09 -8.56
C GLY A 151 11.01 -3.69 -8.05
N GLY A 152 11.46 -4.28 -6.95
CA GLY A 152 12.79 -4.04 -6.42
C GLY A 152 12.92 -3.97 -4.91
N ILE A 153 13.92 -3.21 -4.43
CA ILE A 153 14.18 -2.96 -3.01
C ILE A 153 14.11 -1.43 -2.78
N PRO A 154 12.89 -0.84 -2.72
CA PRO A 154 12.74 0.60 -2.56
C PRO A 154 13.17 1.12 -1.18
N GLY A 155 13.22 0.27 -0.18
CA GLY A 155 13.64 0.60 1.18
C GLY A 155 15.11 0.36 1.47
N ALA A 156 15.64 1.00 2.52
CA ALA A 156 16.98 0.74 3.01
C ALA A 156 17.12 -0.68 3.55
N VAL A 157 18.32 -1.26 3.41
CA VAL A 157 18.68 -2.56 3.97
C VAL A 157 19.83 -2.36 4.94
N TYR A 158 19.68 -2.85 6.19
CA TYR A 158 20.70 -2.63 7.22
C TYR A 158 20.76 -3.76 8.25
N LEU A 159 21.87 -3.80 8.96
CA LEU A 159 22.05 -4.67 10.12
C LEU A 159 21.73 -3.86 11.37
N GLU A 160 20.79 -4.37 12.19
CA GLU A 160 20.30 -3.71 13.39
C GLU A 160 20.64 -4.55 14.63
N PRO A 161 21.50 -4.07 15.53
CA PRO A 161 21.66 -4.64 16.86
C PRO A 161 20.40 -4.36 17.73
N TYR A 162 19.81 -5.38 18.34
CA TYR A 162 18.58 -5.23 19.11
C TYR A 162 18.60 -6.02 20.41
N LEU A 163 17.82 -5.58 21.38
CA LEU A 163 17.59 -6.27 22.65
C LEU A 163 16.19 -6.91 22.70
N ASP A 164 15.20 -6.25 22.12
CA ASP A 164 13.81 -6.68 22.04
C ASP A 164 13.38 -6.66 20.57
N GLU A 165 12.83 -7.76 20.08
CA GLU A 165 12.31 -7.87 18.70
C GLU A 165 11.25 -6.81 18.38
N ILE A 166 10.50 -6.36 19.38
CA ILE A 166 9.50 -5.31 19.24
C ILE A 166 10.13 -4.02 18.73
N ASP A 167 11.35 -3.69 19.14
CA ASP A 167 12.02 -2.47 18.70
C ASP A 167 12.35 -2.48 17.21
N LEU A 168 12.60 -3.68 16.62
CA LEU A 168 12.82 -3.83 15.19
C LEU A 168 11.57 -3.56 14.35
N LEU A 169 10.40 -3.85 14.90
CA LEU A 169 9.12 -3.69 14.21
C LEU A 169 8.60 -2.26 14.28
N ARG A 170 9.06 -1.48 15.25
CA ARG A 170 8.61 -0.09 15.43
C ARG A 170 9.12 0.79 14.29
N SER A 171 8.19 1.47 13.62
CA SER A 171 8.50 2.57 12.72
C SER A 171 8.59 3.90 13.48
N GLU A 172 9.15 4.93 12.88
CA GLU A 172 9.06 6.30 13.42
C GLU A 172 7.59 6.75 13.53
N ALA A 173 6.75 6.38 12.57
CA ALA A 173 5.33 6.71 12.59
C ALA A 173 4.61 6.14 13.82
N SER A 174 4.99 4.94 14.28
CA SER A 174 4.36 4.30 15.45
C SER A 174 4.62 5.01 16.77
N LYS A 175 5.58 5.94 16.83
CA LYS A 175 5.86 6.78 18.00
C LYS A 175 4.88 7.95 18.14
N HIS A 176 4.02 8.14 17.16
CA HIS A 176 3.03 9.21 17.09
C HIS A 176 1.60 8.66 17.20
N ASN A 177 0.66 9.55 17.47
CA ASN A 177 -0.76 9.26 17.31
C ASN A 177 -1.18 9.61 15.88
N ALA A 178 -2.07 8.81 15.30
CA ALA A 178 -2.76 9.21 14.08
C ALA A 178 -3.60 10.47 14.35
N PRO A 179 -3.80 11.33 13.35
CA PRO A 179 -4.79 12.40 13.46
C PRO A 179 -6.17 11.86 13.85
N GLU A 180 -6.96 12.68 14.52
CA GLU A 180 -8.30 12.31 14.92
C GLU A 180 -9.21 12.28 13.66
N ALA A 181 -9.67 11.08 13.31
CA ALA A 181 -10.58 10.90 12.19
C ALA A 181 -12.01 11.33 12.56
N PRO A 182 -12.85 11.72 11.57
CA PRO A 182 -14.26 11.99 11.80
C PRO A 182 -14.96 10.87 12.56
N GLU A 183 -15.75 11.20 13.57
CA GLU A 183 -16.41 10.23 14.45
C GLU A 183 -17.23 9.20 13.67
N TRP A 184 -17.95 9.66 12.64
CA TRP A 184 -18.77 8.80 11.79
C TRP A 184 -17.98 7.74 11.03
N SER A 185 -16.68 7.98 10.77
CA SER A 185 -15.83 7.08 9.98
C SER A 185 -15.19 5.97 10.81
N ARG A 186 -15.08 6.12 12.14
CA ARG A 186 -14.27 5.27 13.02
C ARG A 186 -14.68 3.80 13.04
N ASP A 187 -15.94 3.49 12.77
CA ASP A 187 -16.47 2.12 12.67
C ASP A 187 -17.30 1.88 11.40
N ALA A 188 -17.15 2.76 10.40
CA ALA A 188 -17.92 2.71 9.16
C ALA A 188 -17.67 1.42 8.37
N ASN A 189 -18.75 0.82 7.87
CA ASN A 189 -18.72 -0.22 6.87
C ASN A 189 -18.74 0.43 5.50
N ILE A 190 -17.82 0.06 4.61
CA ILE A 190 -17.57 0.74 3.33
C ILE A 190 -18.15 -0.11 2.19
N TYR A 191 -18.76 0.57 1.21
CA TYR A 191 -19.25 -0.05 -0.01
C TYR A 191 -18.69 0.67 -1.24
N GLU A 192 -17.88 -0.04 -2.01
CA GLU A 192 -17.21 0.47 -3.20
C GLU A 192 -18.07 0.24 -4.43
N ILE A 193 -18.33 1.30 -5.21
CA ILE A 193 -19.18 1.28 -6.41
C ILE A 193 -18.44 1.83 -7.61
N PHE A 194 -18.37 1.05 -8.68
CA PHE A 194 -18.09 1.55 -10.01
C PHE A 194 -19.39 1.82 -10.74
N VAL A 195 -19.75 3.10 -10.93
CA VAL A 195 -21.05 3.50 -11.51
C VAL A 195 -21.30 2.84 -12.88
N ARG A 196 -20.25 2.70 -13.70
CA ARG A 196 -20.33 2.07 -15.01
C ARG A 196 -20.75 0.60 -14.96
N SER A 197 -20.33 -0.12 -13.93
CA SER A 197 -20.58 -1.56 -13.80
C SER A 197 -21.79 -1.91 -12.95
N HIS A 198 -22.32 -0.92 -12.21
CA HIS A 198 -23.33 -1.16 -11.17
C HIS A 198 -24.69 -1.58 -11.73
N SER A 199 -25.06 -1.15 -12.92
CA SER A 199 -26.36 -1.43 -13.53
C SER A 199 -26.35 -1.35 -15.05
N ASP A 200 -27.45 -1.79 -15.69
CA ASP A 200 -27.65 -1.62 -17.12
C ASP A 200 -27.67 -0.16 -17.55
N ASP A 201 -28.26 0.73 -16.74
CA ASP A 201 -28.37 2.15 -17.01
C ASP A 201 -27.04 2.90 -16.78
N ARG A 202 -26.08 2.29 -16.06
CA ARG A 202 -24.75 2.85 -15.79
C ARG A 202 -24.78 4.30 -15.29
N SER A 203 -25.73 4.60 -14.41
CA SER A 203 -26.06 5.98 -14.07
C SER A 203 -26.11 6.24 -12.56
N PHE A 204 -25.93 7.51 -12.16
CA PHE A 204 -26.15 7.96 -10.78
C PHE A 204 -27.57 7.65 -10.29
N LYS A 205 -28.57 7.71 -11.17
CA LYS A 205 -29.96 7.36 -10.83
C LYS A 205 -30.11 5.89 -10.47
N ALA A 206 -29.41 5.01 -11.18
CA ALA A 206 -29.45 3.58 -10.86
C ALA A 206 -28.80 3.29 -9.51
N VAL A 207 -27.67 3.92 -9.19
CA VAL A 207 -27.07 3.85 -7.85
C VAL A 207 -28.03 4.40 -6.80
N THR A 208 -28.67 5.55 -7.07
CA THR A 208 -29.67 6.15 -6.16
C THR A 208 -30.83 5.20 -5.88
N ALA A 209 -31.31 4.48 -6.90
CA ALA A 209 -32.40 3.53 -6.76
C ALA A 209 -32.02 2.30 -5.91
N ASP A 210 -30.74 1.98 -5.79
CA ASP A 210 -30.22 0.83 -5.03
C ASP A 210 -29.83 1.16 -3.58
N LEU A 211 -29.87 2.43 -3.18
CA LEU A 211 -29.42 2.87 -1.85
C LEU A 211 -30.16 2.21 -0.69
N ASP A 212 -31.43 1.85 -0.86
CA ASP A 212 -32.19 1.18 0.20
C ASP A 212 -31.64 -0.25 0.46
N ARG A 213 -31.21 -0.97 -0.59
CA ARG A 213 -30.54 -2.26 -0.46
C ARG A 213 -29.18 -2.09 0.21
N ILE A 214 -28.39 -1.12 -0.23
CA ILE A 214 -27.06 -0.81 0.31
C ILE A 214 -27.17 -0.46 1.80
N GLN A 215 -28.13 0.37 2.19
CA GLN A 215 -28.38 0.68 3.59
C GLN A 215 -28.81 -0.56 4.40
N ALA A 216 -29.68 -1.42 3.83
CA ALA A 216 -30.14 -2.65 4.48
C ALA A 216 -28.99 -3.65 4.69
N LEU A 217 -27.98 -3.64 3.84
CA LEU A 217 -26.74 -4.41 3.98
C LEU A 217 -25.92 -3.97 5.21
N GLY A 218 -26.16 -2.75 5.73
CA GLY A 218 -25.47 -2.22 6.91
C GLY A 218 -24.27 -1.34 6.56
N ILE A 219 -24.31 -0.68 5.41
CA ILE A 219 -23.27 0.24 4.94
C ILE A 219 -23.46 1.61 5.58
N ASP A 220 -22.35 2.25 5.92
CA ASP A 220 -22.28 3.62 6.46
C ASP A 220 -21.61 4.58 5.47
N LEU A 221 -20.68 4.08 4.65
CA LEU A 221 -19.87 4.87 3.72
C LEU A 221 -19.92 4.28 2.31
N VAL A 222 -20.40 5.07 1.36
CA VAL A 222 -20.34 4.76 -0.07
C VAL A 222 -19.09 5.40 -0.66
N TRP A 223 -18.24 4.60 -1.29
CA TRP A 223 -17.10 5.07 -2.08
C TRP A 223 -17.41 4.87 -3.55
N LEU A 224 -17.48 5.97 -4.31
CA LEU A 224 -17.59 5.93 -5.76
C LEU A 224 -16.19 5.95 -6.39
N MET A 225 -15.86 4.95 -7.21
CA MET A 225 -14.72 4.99 -8.11
C MET A 225 -14.81 6.22 -9.03
N PRO A 226 -13.72 6.60 -9.76
CA PRO A 226 -13.69 7.89 -10.46
C PRO A 226 -14.90 8.15 -11.33
N ILE A 227 -15.52 9.31 -11.15
CA ILE A 227 -16.74 9.73 -11.84
C ILE A 227 -16.50 10.78 -12.92
N HIS A 228 -15.25 11.16 -13.13
CA HIS A 228 -14.85 12.19 -14.09
C HIS A 228 -14.94 11.72 -15.54
N PRO A 229 -14.99 12.64 -16.52
CA PRO A 229 -14.77 12.30 -17.92
C PRO A 229 -13.44 11.61 -18.13
N ILE A 230 -13.43 10.57 -18.96
CA ILE A 230 -12.25 9.76 -19.26
C ILE A 230 -11.58 10.33 -20.51
N GLY A 231 -10.24 10.38 -20.52
CA GLY A 231 -9.47 10.81 -21.69
C GLY A 231 -9.71 9.95 -22.92
N GLU A 232 -9.79 10.60 -24.07
CA GLU A 232 -9.95 9.94 -25.38
C GLU A 232 -8.61 9.75 -26.11
N LYS A 233 -7.62 10.58 -25.79
CA LYS A 233 -6.29 10.50 -26.41
C LYS A 233 -5.45 9.44 -25.72
N ASN A 234 -4.90 8.53 -26.49
CA ASN A 234 -4.07 7.41 -26.00
C ASN A 234 -4.80 6.51 -24.98
N HIS A 235 -6.13 6.44 -25.03
CA HIS A 235 -6.86 5.62 -24.05
C HIS A 235 -6.61 4.11 -24.25
N LYS A 236 -6.62 3.36 -23.15
CA LYS A 236 -6.54 1.90 -23.17
C LYS A 236 -7.88 1.27 -23.56
N PHE A 237 -7.82 0.22 -24.38
CA PHE A 237 -8.96 -0.60 -24.77
C PHE A 237 -10.16 0.20 -25.32
N ALA A 238 -11.39 -0.34 -25.17
CA ALA A 238 -12.57 0.19 -25.84
C ALA A 238 -13.15 1.46 -25.20
N VAL A 239 -13.00 1.62 -23.85
CA VAL A 239 -13.69 2.69 -23.11
C VAL A 239 -12.77 3.52 -22.23
N GLY A 240 -11.48 3.23 -22.22
CA GLY A 240 -10.47 3.93 -21.44
C GLY A 240 -10.52 3.61 -19.93
N SER A 241 -9.47 4.02 -19.24
CA SER A 241 -9.36 3.90 -17.78
C SER A 241 -10.14 5.01 -17.08
N PRO A 242 -10.94 4.73 -16.04
CA PRO A 242 -11.55 5.76 -15.22
C PRO A 242 -10.51 6.60 -14.47
N TYR A 243 -9.29 6.08 -14.34
CA TYR A 243 -8.15 6.78 -13.74
C TYR A 243 -7.42 7.73 -14.70
N ALA A 244 -7.72 7.72 -16.00
CA ALA A 244 -7.25 8.73 -16.95
C ALA A 244 -8.23 9.92 -16.98
N VAL A 245 -8.12 10.82 -16.02
CA VAL A 245 -9.04 11.95 -15.81
C VAL A 245 -8.83 13.02 -16.85
N GLN A 246 -9.88 13.31 -17.65
CA GLN A 246 -9.87 14.37 -18.65
C GLN A 246 -10.22 15.74 -18.06
N ASN A 247 -11.20 15.83 -17.16
CA ASN A 247 -11.60 17.08 -16.54
C ASN A 247 -12.01 16.86 -15.07
N TYR A 248 -11.33 17.55 -14.16
CA TYR A 248 -11.59 17.42 -12.72
C TYR A 248 -12.86 18.09 -12.22
N TYR A 249 -13.47 19.01 -12.98
CA TYR A 249 -14.65 19.76 -12.56
C TYR A 249 -15.97 19.26 -13.17
N GLU A 250 -15.91 18.15 -13.90
CA GLU A 250 -17.06 17.56 -14.56
C GLU A 250 -17.30 16.13 -14.11
N VAL A 251 -18.55 15.70 -14.21
CA VAL A 251 -18.91 14.27 -14.10
C VAL A 251 -18.99 13.66 -15.49
N ASN A 252 -18.68 12.38 -15.58
CA ASN A 252 -18.77 11.64 -16.84
C ASN A 252 -20.21 11.67 -17.38
N PRO A 253 -20.45 12.23 -18.57
CA PRO A 253 -21.81 12.36 -19.12
C PRO A 253 -22.52 11.02 -19.34
N ARG A 254 -21.78 9.91 -19.39
CA ARG A 254 -22.35 8.55 -19.44
C ARG A 254 -23.01 8.14 -18.12
N PHE A 255 -22.65 8.77 -17.00
CA PHE A 255 -23.21 8.47 -15.68
C PHE A 255 -24.39 9.38 -15.33
N GLY A 256 -24.51 10.52 -16.02
CA GLY A 256 -25.54 11.51 -15.81
C GLY A 256 -25.01 12.93 -15.74
N THR A 257 -25.79 13.81 -15.11
CA THR A 257 -25.44 15.22 -14.92
C THR A 257 -24.91 15.51 -13.52
N MET A 258 -24.28 16.66 -13.32
CA MET A 258 -23.88 17.15 -11.99
C MET A 258 -25.08 17.24 -11.02
N ASP A 259 -26.24 17.66 -11.50
CA ASP A 259 -27.46 17.72 -10.67
C ASP A 259 -27.92 16.32 -10.23
N GLU A 260 -27.80 15.31 -11.10
CA GLU A 260 -28.11 13.93 -10.76
C GLU A 260 -27.09 13.34 -9.77
N PHE A 261 -25.82 13.73 -9.88
CA PHE A 261 -24.81 13.37 -8.91
C PHE A 261 -25.08 14.02 -7.53
N LYS A 262 -25.38 15.34 -7.50
CA LYS A 262 -25.78 16.03 -6.25
C LYS A 262 -27.01 15.39 -5.61
N ALA A 263 -28.00 14.99 -6.41
CA ALA A 263 -29.17 14.27 -5.93
C ALA A 263 -28.84 12.88 -5.34
N LEU A 264 -27.82 12.20 -5.87
CA LEU A 264 -27.29 10.96 -5.28
C LEU A 264 -26.66 11.25 -3.91
N VAL A 265 -25.82 12.28 -3.79
CA VAL A 265 -25.21 12.69 -2.51
C VAL A 265 -26.30 13.00 -1.47
N ASP A 266 -27.28 13.82 -1.81
CA ASP A 266 -28.41 14.14 -0.93
C ASP A 266 -29.17 12.86 -0.51
N SER A 267 -29.33 11.90 -1.42
CA SER A 267 -30.04 10.64 -1.17
C SER A 267 -29.26 9.71 -0.23
N VAL A 268 -27.94 9.71 -0.30
CA VAL A 268 -27.04 8.99 0.62
C VAL A 268 -27.15 9.60 2.03
N HIS A 269 -27.05 10.93 2.14
CA HIS A 269 -27.17 11.65 3.41
C HIS A 269 -28.56 11.49 4.04
N ALA A 270 -29.64 11.51 3.24
CA ALA A 270 -31.00 11.29 3.74
C ALA A 270 -31.20 9.92 4.41
N ARG A 271 -30.32 8.95 4.12
CA ARG A 271 -30.29 7.63 4.74
C ARG A 271 -29.33 7.52 5.92
N GLY A 272 -28.68 8.62 6.31
CA GLY A 272 -27.69 8.64 7.39
C GLY A 272 -26.38 7.96 7.01
N MET A 273 -26.11 7.78 5.72
CA MET A 273 -24.83 7.30 5.17
C MET A 273 -23.97 8.49 4.72
N HIS A 274 -22.69 8.21 4.49
CA HIS A 274 -21.72 9.15 3.95
C HIS A 274 -21.26 8.72 2.55
N ILE A 275 -20.67 9.66 1.79
CA ILE A 275 -20.19 9.39 0.43
C ILE A 275 -18.86 10.08 0.17
N ILE A 276 -17.90 9.31 -0.38
CA ILE A 276 -16.60 9.81 -0.83
C ILE A 276 -16.37 9.55 -2.31
N LEU A 277 -15.52 10.39 -2.91
CA LEU A 277 -15.11 10.26 -4.30
C LEU A 277 -13.69 9.75 -4.42
N ASP A 278 -13.45 8.92 -5.42
CA ASP A 278 -12.11 8.57 -5.86
C ASP A 278 -11.48 9.71 -6.65
N MET A 279 -10.33 10.19 -6.19
CA MET A 279 -9.58 11.30 -6.77
C MET A 279 -8.20 10.87 -7.22
N VAL A 280 -7.94 11.03 -8.52
CA VAL A 280 -6.67 10.70 -9.15
C VAL A 280 -5.82 11.96 -9.19
N LEU A 281 -4.87 12.10 -8.26
CA LEU A 281 -4.06 13.31 -8.16
C LEU A 281 -2.63 13.13 -8.67
N ASN A 282 -2.17 11.91 -8.90
CA ASN A 282 -0.80 11.65 -9.37
C ASN A 282 -0.62 11.97 -10.86
N HIS A 283 -1.66 11.81 -11.67
CA HIS A 283 -1.56 11.91 -13.13
C HIS A 283 -2.89 12.37 -13.75
N THR A 284 -2.88 12.71 -15.04
CA THR A 284 -4.07 13.07 -15.83
C THR A 284 -4.11 12.31 -17.14
N ALA A 285 -5.24 12.37 -17.86
CA ALA A 285 -5.30 11.94 -19.25
C ALA A 285 -4.45 12.86 -20.16
N TRP A 286 -4.04 12.34 -21.34
CA TRP A 286 -3.27 13.07 -22.36
C TRP A 286 -4.04 14.24 -23.04
N ASP A 287 -5.33 14.32 -22.86
CA ASP A 287 -6.20 15.38 -23.36
C ASP A 287 -6.89 16.17 -22.23
N ASN A 288 -6.30 16.13 -21.02
CA ASN A 288 -6.68 17.04 -19.96
C ASN A 288 -6.29 18.48 -20.36
N PRO A 289 -7.20 19.48 -20.22
CA PRO A 289 -6.92 20.89 -20.56
C PRO A 289 -5.66 21.45 -19.90
N LEU A 290 -5.29 20.99 -18.73
CA LEU A 290 -4.09 21.44 -18.02
C LEU A 290 -2.80 21.18 -18.80
N ILE A 291 -2.79 20.21 -19.74
CA ILE A 291 -1.62 19.94 -20.58
C ILE A 291 -1.30 21.12 -21.51
N GLU A 292 -2.35 21.79 -22.01
CA GLU A 292 -2.19 22.96 -22.87
C GLU A 292 -2.03 24.25 -22.06
N GLU A 293 -2.78 24.37 -20.95
CA GLU A 293 -2.81 25.56 -20.10
C GLU A 293 -1.55 25.68 -19.24
N HIS A 294 -1.04 24.55 -18.73
CA HIS A 294 0.08 24.46 -17.76
C HIS A 294 1.04 23.31 -18.09
N PRO A 295 1.68 23.31 -19.25
CA PRO A 295 2.60 22.23 -19.65
C PRO A 295 3.84 22.09 -18.74
N GLU A 296 4.10 23.09 -17.89
CA GLU A 296 5.15 23.07 -16.87
C GLU A 296 4.77 22.29 -15.60
N TRP A 297 3.53 21.89 -15.46
CA TRP A 297 3.04 21.09 -14.31
C TRP A 297 3.23 19.59 -14.50
N TYR A 298 3.78 19.17 -15.63
CA TYR A 298 3.95 17.77 -15.97
C TYR A 298 5.40 17.35 -15.97
N MET A 299 5.64 16.12 -15.52
CA MET A 299 6.97 15.50 -15.56
C MET A 299 7.43 15.34 -17.01
N LYS A 300 8.73 15.51 -17.23
CA LYS A 300 9.35 15.44 -18.56
C LYS A 300 10.66 14.65 -18.50
N ASN A 301 10.90 13.88 -19.56
CA ASN A 301 12.16 13.20 -19.76
C ASN A 301 13.27 14.20 -20.17
N GLU A 302 14.50 13.71 -20.35
CA GLU A 302 15.66 14.51 -20.75
C GLU A 302 15.50 15.20 -22.12
N ALA A 303 14.64 14.67 -23.00
CA ALA A 303 14.31 15.28 -24.29
C ALA A 303 13.25 16.41 -24.16
N GLY A 304 12.68 16.62 -22.97
CA GLY A 304 11.65 17.62 -22.71
C GLY A 304 10.23 17.15 -23.09
N GLU A 305 10.04 15.86 -23.32
CA GLU A 305 8.74 15.25 -23.61
C GLU A 305 8.06 14.85 -22.31
N MET A 306 6.73 15.06 -22.23
CA MET A 306 5.92 14.58 -21.10
C MET A 306 5.92 13.06 -21.04
N VAL A 307 5.92 12.53 -19.82
CA VAL A 307 6.01 11.08 -19.58
C VAL A 307 4.84 10.58 -18.72
N PRO A 308 4.46 9.32 -18.85
CA PRO A 308 3.57 8.67 -17.89
C PRO A 308 4.31 8.40 -16.55
N PRO A 309 3.59 8.14 -15.45
CA PRO A 309 4.19 7.75 -14.17
C PRO A 309 5.02 6.47 -14.27
N ASN A 310 4.58 5.53 -15.08
CA ASN A 310 5.30 4.31 -15.45
C ASN A 310 4.83 3.85 -16.84
N VAL A 311 5.50 2.83 -17.39
CA VAL A 311 5.24 2.34 -18.76
C VAL A 311 3.86 1.71 -18.92
N ASP A 312 3.31 1.11 -17.88
CA ASP A 312 2.01 0.45 -17.91
C ASP A 312 0.86 1.45 -17.92
N TRP A 313 1.08 2.66 -17.43
CA TRP A 313 0.09 3.73 -17.41
C TRP A 313 0.24 4.72 -18.56
N TRP A 314 0.63 4.21 -19.72
CA TRP A 314 0.92 4.99 -20.93
C TRP A 314 -0.27 5.85 -21.44
N ASP A 315 -1.48 5.59 -20.96
CA ASP A 315 -2.69 6.36 -21.22
C ASP A 315 -2.81 7.62 -20.33
N THR A 316 -1.86 7.85 -19.43
CA THR A 316 -1.82 8.99 -18.51
C THR A 316 -0.53 9.80 -18.63
N VAL A 317 -0.49 10.98 -18.01
CA VAL A 317 0.68 11.87 -17.94
C VAL A 317 0.93 12.27 -16.50
N ASP A 318 2.16 12.08 -16.05
CA ASP A 318 2.59 12.30 -14.67
C ASP A 318 2.66 13.79 -14.29
N LEU A 319 2.26 14.13 -13.07
CA LEU A 319 2.22 15.49 -12.55
C LEU A 319 3.46 15.83 -11.70
N ASP A 320 4.01 17.03 -11.90
CA ASP A 320 5.20 17.52 -11.18
C ASP A 320 4.83 18.31 -9.93
N TYR A 321 4.70 17.64 -8.80
CA TYR A 321 4.39 18.23 -7.50
C TYR A 321 5.50 19.13 -6.93
N SER A 322 6.63 19.30 -7.61
CA SER A 322 7.59 20.35 -7.30
C SER A 322 7.07 21.76 -7.63
N LYS A 323 5.95 21.86 -8.36
CA LYS A 323 5.30 23.12 -8.76
C LYS A 323 4.28 23.58 -7.70
N PRO A 324 4.53 24.68 -6.99
CA PRO A 324 3.60 25.19 -5.97
C PRO A 324 2.22 25.56 -6.52
N GLU A 325 2.15 26.03 -7.76
CA GLU A 325 0.91 26.41 -8.43
C GLU A 325 0.01 25.21 -8.70
N LEU A 326 0.60 24.07 -9.11
CA LEU A 326 -0.11 22.80 -9.25
C LEU A 326 -0.70 22.37 -7.90
N ARG A 327 0.13 22.35 -6.84
CA ARG A 327 -0.31 21.96 -5.49
C ARG A 327 -1.52 22.80 -5.05
N LYS A 328 -1.41 24.12 -5.22
CA LYS A 328 -2.51 25.04 -4.87
C LYS A 328 -3.76 24.74 -5.69
N TRP A 329 -3.63 24.55 -6.99
CA TRP A 329 -4.76 24.27 -7.88
C TRP A 329 -5.47 22.97 -7.50
N MET A 330 -4.73 21.90 -7.21
CA MET A 330 -5.30 20.62 -6.78
C MET A 330 -6.03 20.72 -5.44
N ILE A 331 -5.48 21.47 -4.49
CA ILE A 331 -6.12 21.73 -3.19
C ILE A 331 -7.43 22.50 -3.38
N GLU A 332 -7.43 23.56 -4.20
CA GLU A 332 -8.63 24.36 -4.50
C GLU A 332 -9.70 23.51 -5.23
N MET A 333 -9.28 22.60 -6.11
CA MET A 333 -10.17 21.65 -6.78
C MET A 333 -10.86 20.71 -5.79
N LEU A 334 -10.14 20.15 -4.83
CA LEU A 334 -10.73 19.33 -3.76
C LEU A 334 -11.75 20.14 -2.95
N GLY A 335 -11.40 21.38 -2.57
CA GLY A 335 -12.31 22.27 -1.86
C GLY A 335 -13.57 22.59 -2.65
N TRP A 336 -13.46 22.73 -3.98
CA TRP A 336 -14.61 22.96 -4.85
C TRP A 336 -15.60 21.77 -4.80
N TRP A 337 -15.09 20.51 -4.86
CA TRP A 337 -15.94 19.33 -4.75
C TRP A 337 -16.69 19.25 -3.42
N LEU A 338 -16.03 19.55 -2.30
CA LEU A 338 -16.68 19.61 -0.99
C LEU A 338 -17.81 20.65 -0.94
N GLN A 339 -17.55 21.87 -1.45
CA GLN A 339 -18.50 22.98 -1.41
C GLN A 339 -19.68 22.80 -2.38
N GLU A 340 -19.39 22.36 -3.60
CA GLU A 340 -20.40 22.27 -4.65
C GLU A 340 -21.29 21.05 -4.56
N THR A 341 -20.78 19.96 -4.03
CA THR A 341 -21.49 18.69 -4.08
C THR A 341 -21.86 18.13 -2.72
N GLY A 342 -21.18 18.59 -1.67
CA GLY A 342 -21.42 18.12 -0.31
C GLY A 342 -20.91 16.72 -0.01
N VAL A 343 -19.97 16.18 -0.81
CA VAL A 343 -19.32 14.89 -0.49
C VAL A 343 -18.54 14.97 0.82
N ASP A 344 -18.45 13.87 1.55
CA ASP A 344 -17.86 13.83 2.89
C ASP A 344 -16.33 13.63 2.87
N GLY A 345 -15.74 13.43 1.70
CA GLY A 345 -14.31 13.26 1.56
C GLY A 345 -13.91 12.54 0.28
N PHE A 346 -12.70 11.97 0.32
CA PHE A 346 -12.07 11.41 -0.87
C PHE A 346 -11.30 10.11 -0.57
N ARG A 347 -11.26 9.22 -1.54
CA ARG A 347 -10.23 8.20 -1.68
C ARG A 347 -9.21 8.73 -2.69
N PHE A 348 -7.95 8.61 -2.39
CA PHE A 348 -6.88 9.08 -3.26
C PHE A 348 -6.15 7.90 -3.88
N ASP A 349 -6.20 7.88 -5.20
CA ASP A 349 -5.50 6.95 -6.06
C ASP A 349 -3.99 7.09 -5.89
N VAL A 350 -3.29 5.97 -5.77
CA VAL A 350 -1.83 5.86 -5.61
C VAL A 350 -1.21 6.93 -4.70
N ALA A 351 -1.81 7.16 -3.55
CA ALA A 351 -1.46 8.26 -2.64
C ALA A 351 0.02 8.28 -2.22
N GLU A 352 0.70 7.15 -2.27
CA GLU A 352 2.13 7.02 -1.96
C GLU A 352 3.05 7.72 -2.98
N LEU A 353 2.57 7.95 -4.20
CA LEU A 353 3.32 8.62 -5.27
C LEU A 353 3.23 10.15 -5.22
N VAL A 354 2.32 10.69 -4.40
CA VAL A 354 2.17 12.14 -4.19
C VAL A 354 2.88 12.56 -2.90
N PRO A 355 3.61 13.69 -2.87
CA PRO A 355 4.39 14.09 -1.69
C PRO A 355 3.55 14.24 -0.41
N TYR A 356 4.06 13.77 0.71
CA TYR A 356 3.36 13.80 2.01
C TYR A 356 3.02 15.22 2.48
N GLU A 357 3.87 16.19 2.16
CA GLU A 357 3.64 17.60 2.49
C GLU A 357 2.41 18.17 1.78
N PHE A 358 2.15 17.72 0.54
CA PHE A 358 0.94 18.10 -0.19
C PHE A 358 -0.32 17.61 0.54
N TRP A 359 -0.32 16.37 1.02
CA TRP A 359 -1.47 15.80 1.74
C TRP A 359 -1.80 16.57 3.01
N ALA A 360 -0.78 16.97 3.78
CA ALA A 360 -0.96 17.77 5.00
C ALA A 360 -1.58 19.14 4.69
N GLU A 361 -1.14 19.80 3.62
CA GLU A 361 -1.71 21.07 3.14
C GLU A 361 -3.16 20.86 2.68
N ALA A 362 -3.42 19.83 1.86
CA ALA A 362 -4.75 19.51 1.33
C ALA A 362 -5.74 19.18 2.45
N LYS A 363 -5.34 18.35 3.42
CA LYS A 363 -6.19 18.01 4.57
C LYS A 363 -6.57 19.25 5.36
N THR A 364 -5.60 20.11 5.69
CA THR A 364 -5.83 21.36 6.44
C THR A 364 -6.82 22.26 5.71
N TYR A 365 -6.62 22.48 4.42
CA TYR A 365 -7.52 23.32 3.63
C TYR A 365 -8.94 22.74 3.53
N CYS A 366 -9.05 21.43 3.32
CA CYS A 366 -10.36 20.76 3.25
C CYS A 366 -11.08 20.77 4.61
N GLN A 367 -10.35 20.69 5.73
CA GLN A 367 -10.92 20.80 7.08
C GLN A 367 -11.46 22.20 7.40
N ASP A 368 -10.90 23.25 6.80
CA ASP A 368 -11.45 24.61 6.92
C ASP A 368 -12.82 24.74 6.23
N ILE A 369 -13.11 23.87 5.25
CA ILE A 369 -14.40 23.83 4.53
C ILE A 369 -15.37 22.88 5.22
N ASN A 370 -14.92 21.66 5.54
CA ASN A 370 -15.67 20.64 6.25
C ASN A 370 -14.75 19.99 7.30
N SER A 371 -14.95 20.33 8.58
CA SER A 371 -14.13 19.84 9.70
C SER A 371 -14.16 18.32 9.84
N GLU A 372 -15.17 17.65 9.28
CA GLU A 372 -15.34 16.19 9.29
C GLU A 372 -14.98 15.53 7.95
N VAL A 373 -14.18 16.20 7.10
CA VAL A 373 -13.72 15.63 5.84
C VAL A 373 -12.88 14.40 6.05
N PHE A 374 -13.18 13.35 5.30
CA PHE A 374 -12.51 12.05 5.41
C PHE A 374 -11.56 11.80 4.22
N PHE A 375 -10.34 11.33 4.53
CA PHE A 375 -9.31 10.99 3.55
C PHE A 375 -8.92 9.51 3.66
N LEU A 376 -9.22 8.73 2.62
CA LEU A 376 -8.78 7.35 2.45
C LEU A 376 -7.62 7.32 1.43
N ALA A 377 -6.46 6.84 1.83
CA ALA A 377 -5.34 6.65 0.92
C ALA A 377 -5.32 5.25 0.33
N GLU A 378 -5.22 5.13 -0.99
CA GLU A 378 -4.64 3.93 -1.54
C GLU A 378 -3.15 3.92 -1.25
N GLY A 379 -2.77 3.05 -0.34
CA GLY A 379 -1.41 2.93 0.16
C GLY A 379 -1.39 2.19 1.49
N ALA A 380 -0.22 1.71 1.85
CA ALA A 380 0.03 0.97 3.08
C ALA A 380 1.10 1.62 3.97
N ARG A 381 1.72 2.73 3.53
CA ARG A 381 2.77 3.38 4.31
C ARG A 381 2.21 4.07 5.55
N PRO A 382 2.79 3.81 6.74
CA PRO A 382 2.35 4.42 8.00
C PRO A 382 2.39 5.95 8.01
N GLU A 383 3.32 6.54 7.24
CA GLU A 383 3.53 7.99 7.12
C GLU A 383 2.33 8.71 6.50
N LEU A 384 1.51 8.03 5.70
CA LEU A 384 0.28 8.58 5.15
C LEU A 384 -0.67 9.08 6.23
N HIS A 385 -0.75 8.37 7.37
CA HIS A 385 -1.55 8.84 8.51
C HIS A 385 -1.01 10.15 9.09
N LEU A 386 0.31 10.31 9.16
CA LEU A 386 0.93 11.53 9.67
C LEU A 386 0.80 12.71 8.71
N SER A 387 0.53 12.43 7.43
CA SER A 387 0.32 13.43 6.39
C SER A 387 -1.15 13.84 6.20
N GLY A 388 -2.08 13.31 7.02
CA GLY A 388 -3.47 13.75 7.05
C GLY A 388 -4.50 12.74 6.56
N HIS A 389 -4.09 11.52 6.19
CA HIS A 389 -5.05 10.49 5.84
C HIS A 389 -5.61 9.83 7.10
N ASP A 390 -6.91 9.64 7.12
CA ASP A 390 -7.63 9.00 8.23
C ASP A 390 -7.49 7.47 8.14
N MET A 391 -7.47 6.93 6.93
CA MET A 391 -7.46 5.47 6.69
C MET A 391 -6.52 5.09 5.54
N THR A 392 -5.92 3.90 5.66
CA THR A 392 -5.07 3.30 4.63
C THR A 392 -5.46 1.84 4.38
N TYR A 393 -5.00 1.26 3.27
CA TYR A 393 -5.31 -0.12 2.88
C TYR A 393 -4.50 -1.14 3.70
N SER A 394 -5.05 -2.33 3.94
CA SER A 394 -4.35 -3.46 4.58
C SER A 394 -4.07 -4.58 3.58
N TRP A 395 -3.21 -4.30 2.61
CA TRP A 395 -2.77 -5.25 1.60
C TRP A 395 -2.19 -6.55 2.18
N ASN A 396 -1.44 -6.43 3.29
CA ASN A 396 -0.85 -7.56 4.01
C ASN A 396 -1.91 -8.53 4.55
N ILE A 397 -3.02 -8.01 5.10
CA ILE A 397 -4.13 -8.84 5.59
C ILE A 397 -4.88 -9.48 4.42
N TRP A 398 -5.14 -8.70 3.35
CA TRP A 398 -5.75 -9.23 2.13
C TRP A 398 -4.93 -10.40 1.55
N GLY A 399 -3.63 -10.21 1.36
CA GLY A 399 -2.74 -11.25 0.83
C GLY A 399 -2.67 -12.46 1.74
N GLY A 400 -2.48 -12.25 3.04
CA GLY A 400 -2.40 -13.32 4.03
C GLY A 400 -3.66 -14.15 4.11
N ILE A 401 -4.84 -13.53 4.20
CA ILE A 401 -6.12 -14.27 4.32
C ILE A 401 -6.44 -15.05 3.03
N THR A 402 -6.12 -14.47 1.86
CA THR A 402 -6.30 -15.14 0.57
C THR A 402 -5.40 -16.38 0.48
N GLN A 403 -4.12 -16.25 0.80
CA GLN A 403 -3.17 -17.38 0.79
C GLN A 403 -3.55 -18.46 1.82
N LEU A 404 -4.01 -18.05 3.00
CA LEU A 404 -4.49 -18.99 4.01
C LEU A 404 -5.72 -19.78 3.53
N ALA A 405 -6.69 -19.12 2.94
CA ALA A 405 -7.89 -19.76 2.41
C ALA A 405 -7.58 -20.72 1.24
N GLN A 406 -6.55 -20.43 0.46
CA GLN A 406 -6.05 -21.32 -0.60
C GLN A 406 -5.17 -22.46 -0.07
N GLY A 407 -4.88 -22.50 1.23
CA GLY A 407 -4.01 -23.52 1.83
C GLY A 407 -2.52 -23.30 1.60
N ASN A 408 -2.09 -22.12 1.19
CA ASN A 408 -0.70 -21.77 0.87
C ASN A 408 0.04 -21.07 2.02
N ALA A 409 -0.66 -20.65 3.08
CA ALA A 409 -0.09 -19.97 4.24
C ALA A 409 -0.48 -20.65 5.55
N ASP A 410 0.32 -20.41 6.61
CA ASP A 410 0.02 -20.84 7.97
C ASP A 410 -0.77 -19.73 8.71
N PRO A 411 -1.73 -20.09 9.60
CA PRO A 411 -2.45 -19.11 10.41
C PRO A 411 -1.58 -18.14 11.22
N SER A 412 -0.35 -18.53 11.58
CA SER A 412 0.60 -17.68 12.27
C SER A 412 1.03 -16.45 11.45
N GLU A 413 0.98 -16.54 10.12
CA GLU A 413 1.34 -15.42 9.24
C GLU A 413 0.32 -14.29 9.33
N ILE A 414 -0.97 -14.61 9.45
CA ILE A 414 -2.03 -13.60 9.65
C ILE A 414 -1.85 -12.90 11.00
N LYS A 415 -1.60 -13.70 12.06
CA LYS A 415 -1.32 -13.15 13.39
C LYS A 415 -0.12 -12.21 13.34
N LYS A 416 1.00 -12.65 12.76
CA LYS A 416 2.21 -11.85 12.61
C LYS A 416 1.95 -10.56 11.82
N SER A 417 1.25 -10.65 10.70
CA SER A 417 0.91 -9.47 9.88
C SER A 417 0.08 -8.45 10.65
N TYR A 418 -0.89 -8.90 11.45
CA TYR A 418 -1.68 -8.01 12.30
C TYR A 418 -0.84 -7.40 13.44
N GLU A 419 -0.01 -8.19 14.12
CA GLU A 419 0.88 -7.70 15.18
C GLU A 419 1.87 -6.67 14.64
N MET A 420 2.41 -6.88 13.44
CA MET A 420 3.29 -5.90 12.78
C MET A 420 2.58 -4.55 12.58
N GLU A 421 1.30 -4.53 12.19
CA GLU A 421 0.55 -3.28 12.10
C GLU A 421 0.54 -2.49 13.41
N GLN A 422 0.47 -3.16 14.57
CA GLN A 422 0.47 -2.48 15.88
C GLN A 422 1.80 -1.77 16.19
N PHE A 423 2.89 -2.21 15.59
CA PHE A 423 4.23 -1.65 15.81
C PHE A 423 4.68 -0.71 14.69
N GLN A 424 4.02 -0.74 13.54
CA GLN A 424 4.39 0.08 12.38
C GLN A 424 3.53 1.32 12.24
N TYR A 425 2.25 1.26 12.57
CA TYR A 425 1.32 2.37 12.36
C TYR A 425 1.19 3.26 13.59
N PRO A 426 0.87 4.55 13.40
CA PRO A 426 0.55 5.45 14.49
C PRO A 426 -0.59 4.89 15.35
N GLN A 427 -0.55 5.19 16.64
CA GLN A 427 -1.63 4.76 17.53
C GLN A 427 -2.96 5.39 17.09
N GLY A 428 -3.98 4.58 16.92
CA GLY A 428 -5.30 5.01 16.44
C GLY A 428 -5.46 5.01 14.92
N ALA A 429 -4.43 4.64 14.15
CA ALA A 429 -4.52 4.52 12.70
C ALA A 429 -5.65 3.56 12.26
N MET A 430 -6.47 4.02 11.32
CA MET A 430 -7.56 3.22 10.78
C MET A 430 -7.10 2.45 9.53
N ARG A 431 -7.53 1.19 9.43
CA ARG A 431 -7.13 0.32 8.32
C ARG A 431 -8.37 -0.22 7.62
N MET A 432 -8.45 -0.06 6.30
CA MET A 432 -9.50 -0.67 5.49
C MET A 432 -9.23 -2.17 5.33
N ARG A 433 -10.23 -3.00 5.63
CA ARG A 433 -10.17 -4.47 5.61
C ARG A 433 -11.01 -5.02 4.47
N PHE A 434 -10.43 -5.86 3.63
CA PHE A 434 -11.12 -6.40 2.46
C PHE A 434 -10.58 -7.77 2.04
N THR A 435 -11.38 -8.52 1.29
CA THR A 435 -10.96 -9.74 0.59
C THR A 435 -10.93 -9.56 -0.92
N GLU A 436 -11.51 -8.46 -1.43
CA GLU A 436 -11.39 -7.98 -2.80
C GLU A 436 -11.65 -6.47 -2.87
N ASN A 437 -11.24 -5.84 -3.95
CA ASN A 437 -11.60 -4.50 -4.40
C ASN A 437 -11.52 -4.46 -5.96
N HIS A 438 -11.67 -3.30 -6.57
CA HIS A 438 -11.64 -3.16 -8.04
C HIS A 438 -10.30 -3.58 -8.69
N ASP A 439 -9.16 -3.52 -7.97
CA ASP A 439 -7.82 -3.90 -8.46
C ASP A 439 -7.50 -5.38 -8.31
N LYS A 440 -8.29 -6.10 -7.56
CA LYS A 440 -8.01 -7.51 -7.24
C LYS A 440 -9.02 -8.45 -7.85
N THR A 441 -8.56 -9.65 -8.17
CA THR A 441 -9.45 -10.72 -8.61
C THR A 441 -10.52 -10.97 -7.58
N ARG A 442 -11.77 -11.15 -8.03
CA ARG A 442 -12.91 -11.46 -7.18
C ARG A 442 -12.59 -12.56 -6.18
N SER A 443 -12.96 -12.36 -4.93
CA SER A 443 -12.69 -13.33 -3.86
C SER A 443 -13.36 -14.68 -4.15
N HIS A 444 -14.53 -14.68 -4.80
CA HIS A 444 -15.24 -15.89 -5.21
C HIS A 444 -14.46 -16.72 -6.26
N ILE A 445 -13.68 -16.05 -7.12
CA ILE A 445 -12.77 -16.74 -8.07
C ILE A 445 -11.55 -17.31 -7.34
N LEU A 446 -10.98 -16.54 -6.41
CA LEU A 446 -9.77 -16.95 -5.66
C LEU A 446 -10.05 -18.04 -4.62
N ILE A 447 -11.28 -18.04 -4.05
CA ILE A 447 -11.75 -18.95 -3.00
C ILE A 447 -13.11 -19.48 -3.43
N PRO A 448 -13.17 -20.50 -4.31
CA PRO A 448 -14.43 -20.99 -4.90
C PRO A 448 -15.36 -21.72 -3.91
N ASP A 449 -14.86 -22.14 -2.75
CA ASP A 449 -15.73 -22.70 -1.69
C ASP A 449 -16.48 -21.55 -1.01
N GLU A 450 -17.78 -21.49 -1.20
CA GLU A 450 -18.65 -20.41 -0.72
C GLU A 450 -18.60 -20.23 0.80
N ASN A 451 -18.55 -21.32 1.57
CA ASN A 451 -18.48 -21.26 3.02
C ASN A 451 -17.11 -20.72 3.48
N LEU A 452 -16.04 -21.13 2.81
CA LEU A 452 -14.70 -20.66 3.11
C LEU A 452 -14.54 -19.19 2.72
N ASN A 453 -15.08 -18.77 1.58
CA ASN A 453 -15.08 -17.39 1.13
C ASN A 453 -15.82 -16.49 2.12
N LEU A 454 -17.05 -16.84 2.49
CA LEU A 454 -17.82 -16.12 3.52
C LEU A 454 -17.07 -16.09 4.86
N THR A 455 -16.43 -17.20 5.26
CA THR A 455 -15.64 -17.27 6.50
C THR A 455 -14.42 -16.33 6.44
N ALA A 456 -13.69 -16.32 5.33
CA ALA A 456 -12.55 -15.44 5.11
C ALA A 456 -12.97 -13.96 5.15
N TRP A 457 -14.07 -13.62 4.46
CA TRP A 457 -14.61 -12.25 4.49
C TRP A 457 -15.11 -11.87 5.89
N ALA A 458 -15.87 -12.74 6.57
CA ALA A 458 -16.37 -12.48 7.91
C ALA A 458 -15.23 -12.31 8.93
N PHE A 459 -14.14 -13.08 8.80
CA PHE A 459 -12.95 -12.91 9.62
C PHE A 459 -12.37 -11.48 9.42
N VAL A 460 -12.17 -11.07 8.18
CA VAL A 460 -11.65 -9.75 7.84
C VAL A 460 -12.60 -8.64 8.29
N ALA A 461 -13.91 -8.80 8.07
CA ALA A 461 -14.93 -7.83 8.47
C ALA A 461 -15.05 -7.67 10.00
N LEU A 462 -14.77 -8.72 10.75
CA LEU A 462 -14.81 -8.70 12.22
C LEU A 462 -13.44 -8.37 12.85
N MET A 463 -12.36 -8.14 12.08
CA MET A 463 -11.11 -7.60 12.60
C MET A 463 -11.26 -6.13 12.99
N LYS A 464 -10.33 -5.64 13.82
CA LYS A 464 -10.18 -4.20 14.05
C LYS A 464 -9.80 -3.49 12.75
N GLY A 465 -10.52 -2.44 12.41
CA GLY A 465 -10.44 -1.70 11.15
C GLY A 465 -11.83 -1.59 10.50
N ASN A 466 -11.92 -1.11 9.27
CA ASN A 466 -13.16 -0.80 8.57
C ASN A 466 -13.35 -1.77 7.38
N PRO A 467 -14.39 -2.61 7.39
CA PRO A 467 -14.60 -3.57 6.31
C PRO A 467 -15.10 -2.89 5.04
N LEU A 468 -14.61 -3.40 3.91
CA LEU A 468 -15.05 -3.04 2.57
C LEU A 468 -15.85 -4.20 1.96
N ILE A 469 -16.93 -3.85 1.27
CA ILE A 469 -17.59 -4.69 0.27
C ILE A 469 -17.43 -4.01 -1.10
N HIS A 470 -16.86 -4.71 -2.06
CA HIS A 470 -16.85 -4.29 -3.46
C HIS A 470 -18.14 -4.74 -4.13
N ALA A 471 -18.85 -3.83 -4.78
CA ALA A 471 -20.18 -4.10 -5.38
C ALA A 471 -20.22 -5.39 -6.19
N GLY A 472 -21.18 -6.26 -5.88
CA GLY A 472 -21.33 -7.62 -6.42
C GLY A 472 -20.65 -8.71 -5.57
N GLN A 473 -19.75 -8.36 -4.65
CA GLN A 473 -19.15 -9.34 -3.73
C GLN A 473 -20.20 -10.00 -2.86
N GLU A 474 -21.16 -9.21 -2.37
CA GLU A 474 -22.24 -9.66 -1.49
C GLU A 474 -23.21 -10.66 -2.14
N ILE A 475 -23.19 -10.76 -3.45
CA ILE A 475 -23.97 -11.76 -4.21
C ILE A 475 -23.11 -12.87 -4.80
N GLY A 476 -21.81 -12.90 -4.48
CA GLY A 476 -20.88 -13.89 -5.01
C GLY A 476 -20.65 -13.77 -6.51
N ALA A 477 -20.63 -12.53 -7.05
CA ALA A 477 -20.37 -12.31 -8.46
C ALA A 477 -19.03 -12.96 -8.88
N ASP A 478 -19.07 -13.83 -9.88
CA ASP A 478 -17.96 -14.61 -10.40
C ASP A 478 -17.28 -13.99 -11.62
N SER A 479 -17.89 -12.93 -12.18
CA SER A 479 -17.32 -12.19 -13.29
C SER A 479 -16.37 -11.09 -12.80
N GLN A 480 -15.12 -11.15 -13.27
CA GLN A 480 -14.18 -10.04 -13.07
C GLN A 480 -14.68 -8.83 -13.85
N ILE A 481 -14.79 -7.69 -13.16
CA ILE A 481 -15.08 -6.41 -13.81
C ILE A 481 -13.76 -5.81 -14.28
N ASP A 482 -13.60 -5.71 -15.62
CA ASP A 482 -12.48 -4.97 -16.18
C ASP A 482 -12.83 -3.48 -16.26
N ILE A 483 -12.07 -2.65 -15.55
CA ILE A 483 -12.29 -1.20 -15.52
C ILE A 483 -12.08 -0.51 -16.88
N HIS A 484 -11.52 -1.18 -17.88
CA HIS A 484 -11.30 -0.69 -19.23
C HIS A 484 -12.38 -1.17 -20.22
N LEU A 485 -13.32 -2.01 -19.77
CA LEU A 485 -14.40 -2.55 -20.58
C LEU A 485 -15.77 -2.10 -20.07
N ASP A 486 -16.80 -2.37 -20.86
CA ASP A 486 -18.19 -2.07 -20.49
C ASP A 486 -18.85 -3.24 -19.72
N ASP A 487 -18.09 -3.88 -18.85
CA ASP A 487 -18.58 -4.97 -18.00
C ASP A 487 -19.59 -4.47 -16.98
N LYS A 488 -20.47 -5.36 -16.56
CA LYS A 488 -21.49 -5.08 -15.55
C LYS A 488 -21.66 -6.24 -14.57
N ILE A 489 -22.13 -5.91 -13.38
CA ILE A 489 -22.51 -6.90 -12.39
C ILE A 489 -23.83 -7.55 -12.81
N ASP A 490 -23.88 -8.89 -12.80
CA ASP A 490 -25.12 -9.65 -12.99
C ASP A 490 -25.83 -9.83 -11.64
N TRP A 491 -26.76 -8.92 -11.37
CA TRP A 491 -27.55 -8.95 -10.13
C TRP A 491 -28.63 -10.04 -10.12
N ASP A 492 -28.99 -10.60 -11.27
CA ASP A 492 -30.09 -11.55 -11.40
C ASP A 492 -29.68 -12.98 -11.02
N THR A 493 -28.41 -13.33 -11.25
CA THR A 493 -27.86 -14.67 -10.95
C THR A 493 -27.19 -14.75 -9.57
N GLY A 494 -27.15 -13.66 -8.81
CA GLY A 494 -26.46 -13.56 -7.53
C GLY A 494 -27.10 -14.32 -6.38
N ASP A 495 -26.28 -14.73 -5.42
CA ASP A 495 -26.72 -15.41 -4.19
C ASP A 495 -27.25 -14.42 -3.14
N ARG A 496 -28.56 -14.37 -2.97
CA ARG A 496 -29.22 -13.50 -1.98
C ARG A 496 -29.11 -14.00 -0.54
N GLU A 497 -28.77 -15.27 -0.32
CA GLU A 497 -28.50 -15.78 1.04
C GLU A 497 -27.10 -15.37 1.50
N LEU A 498 -26.12 -15.28 0.58
CA LEU A 498 -24.81 -14.69 0.86
C LEU A 498 -24.96 -13.22 1.29
N GLU A 499 -25.72 -12.43 0.53
CA GLU A 499 -26.00 -11.02 0.85
C GLU A 499 -26.58 -10.85 2.27
N LYS A 500 -27.56 -11.67 2.63
CA LYS A 500 -28.14 -11.67 3.99
C LYS A 500 -27.12 -12.06 5.05
N SER A 501 -26.28 -13.04 4.77
CA SER A 501 -25.24 -13.51 5.69
C SER A 501 -24.21 -12.40 5.95
N MET A 502 -23.78 -11.70 4.90
CA MET A 502 -22.87 -10.57 5.02
C MET A 502 -23.51 -9.42 5.79
N ALA A 503 -24.79 -9.10 5.55
CA ALA A 503 -25.52 -8.09 6.31
C ALA A 503 -25.59 -8.42 7.80
N GLU A 504 -25.84 -9.67 8.17
CA GLU A 504 -25.86 -10.10 9.59
C GLU A 504 -24.46 -9.99 10.24
N VAL A 505 -23.38 -10.29 9.51
CA VAL A 505 -22.01 -10.09 10.01
C VAL A 505 -21.75 -8.60 10.29
N LEU A 506 -22.10 -7.70 9.36
CA LEU A 506 -21.90 -6.25 9.55
C LEU A 506 -22.75 -5.73 10.72
N LYS A 507 -23.97 -6.23 10.88
CA LYS A 507 -24.83 -5.89 12.03
C LYS A 507 -24.25 -6.38 13.36
N LEU A 508 -23.72 -7.61 13.40
CA LEU A 508 -23.03 -8.14 14.59
C LEU A 508 -21.80 -7.30 14.92
N ARG A 509 -21.02 -6.89 13.91
CA ARG A 509 -19.88 -6.01 14.07
C ARG A 509 -20.27 -4.73 14.81
N LYS A 510 -21.30 -4.02 14.37
CA LYS A 510 -21.78 -2.76 14.99
C LYS A 510 -22.20 -2.92 16.45
N ILE A 511 -22.73 -4.09 16.81
CA ILE A 511 -23.14 -4.38 18.19
C ILE A 511 -21.94 -4.70 19.08
N TRP A 512 -20.99 -5.50 18.59
CA TRP A 512 -19.99 -6.17 19.43
C TRP A 512 -18.62 -5.49 19.41
N ILE A 513 -18.26 -4.78 18.32
CA ILE A 513 -16.94 -4.18 18.13
C ILE A 513 -17.05 -2.67 18.28
N LYS A 514 -16.21 -2.10 19.15
CA LYS A 514 -16.13 -0.66 19.34
C LYS A 514 -14.75 -0.15 18.90
N PRO A 515 -14.64 1.09 18.41
CA PRO A 515 -13.38 1.66 17.93
C PRO A 515 -12.24 1.57 18.97
N ASP A 516 -12.57 1.72 20.24
CA ASP A 516 -11.60 1.74 21.36
C ASP A 516 -11.33 0.35 21.94
N ASP A 517 -11.97 -0.71 21.43
CA ASP A 517 -11.68 -2.07 21.89
C ASP A 517 -10.25 -2.49 21.55
N THR A 518 -9.63 -3.25 22.46
CA THR A 518 -8.39 -3.96 22.11
C THR A 518 -8.74 -5.26 21.40
N PHE A 519 -7.92 -5.62 20.40
CA PHE A 519 -8.14 -6.79 19.56
C PHE A 519 -6.88 -7.64 19.49
N GLU A 520 -7.05 -8.94 19.56
CA GLU A 520 -5.97 -9.93 19.49
C GLU A 520 -6.37 -11.09 18.60
N ILE A 521 -5.42 -11.61 17.81
CA ILE A 521 -5.54 -12.87 17.08
C ILE A 521 -4.85 -13.97 17.88
N ILE A 522 -5.58 -15.00 18.24
CA ILE A 522 -5.10 -16.16 18.98
C ILE A 522 -5.08 -17.38 18.05
N ILE A 523 -3.99 -18.13 18.08
CA ILE A 523 -3.89 -19.41 17.37
C ILE A 523 -4.19 -20.52 18.38
N ALA A 524 -5.26 -21.30 18.11
CA ALA A 524 -5.60 -22.47 18.91
C ALA A 524 -4.75 -23.69 18.52
N ASP A 525 -4.68 -24.68 19.40
CA ASP A 525 -3.86 -25.91 19.25
C ASP A 525 -4.11 -26.69 17.94
N ASN A 526 -5.25 -26.46 17.29
CA ASN A 526 -5.63 -27.08 16.00
C ASN A 526 -5.36 -26.15 14.79
N GLN A 527 -4.52 -25.14 14.95
CA GLN A 527 -4.20 -24.12 13.94
C GLN A 527 -5.42 -23.28 13.48
N ARG A 528 -6.44 -23.14 14.31
CA ARG A 528 -7.57 -22.24 14.04
C ARG A 528 -7.25 -20.83 14.54
N LEU A 529 -7.67 -19.84 13.74
CA LEU A 529 -7.66 -18.45 14.16
C LEU A 529 -8.87 -18.15 15.05
N ILE A 530 -8.63 -17.48 16.16
CA ILE A 530 -9.64 -16.97 17.08
C ILE A 530 -9.41 -15.48 17.23
N MET A 531 -10.48 -14.72 17.08
CA MET A 531 -10.48 -13.29 17.39
C MET A 531 -10.92 -13.07 18.83
N ALA A 532 -10.18 -12.27 19.56
CA ALA A 532 -10.51 -11.88 20.92
C ALA A 532 -10.62 -10.35 21.02
N TYR A 533 -11.73 -9.89 21.61
CA TYR A 533 -11.96 -8.48 21.90
C TYR A 533 -12.03 -8.27 23.41
N LYS A 534 -11.39 -7.22 23.87
CA LYS A 534 -11.54 -6.74 25.24
C LYS A 534 -12.12 -5.32 25.17
N HIS A 535 -13.31 -5.15 25.67
CA HIS A 535 -13.95 -3.85 25.81
C HIS A 535 -13.22 -3.02 26.88
N GLY A 536 -13.00 -1.75 26.57
CA GLY A 536 -12.32 -0.79 27.45
C GLY A 536 -13.15 -0.39 28.67
#